data_a6ceb391b47096439c33607c0338d704
#
_entry.id   a6ceb391b47096439c33607c0338d704
#
_cell.length_a   1.000
_cell.length_b   1.000
_cell.length_c   1.000
_cell.angle_alpha   90.00
_cell.angle_beta   90.00
_cell.angle_gamma   90.00
#
_symmetry.space_group_name_H-M   'P 1'
#
loop_
_entity.id
_entity.type
_entity.pdbx_description
1 polymer ?
#
loop_
_entity_poly.entity_id
_entity_poly.type
_entity_poly.pdbx_seq_one_letter_code
_entity_poly.pdbx_strand_id
1 'polypeptide(L)'
;TSRQTLPRVAIERNALAGLGFDYVGVYRTFPIRTGGPSGPTGAEEITFDEIGVEPEIASVTKRTRRVFRFSSDDFRLSINLTRPQYICFTHLDYLKIPADQPGPFLEWLASEMGGQMPFQVEGLLLSDKLGVLYNHGRQTI
;
A
#
# COMPACT_ATOMS: atom_id res chain seq x y z
N THR A 1 0.26 1.11 10.87
CA THR A 1 -0.04 0.43 12.14
C THR A 1 1.08 0.64 13.13
N SER A 2 0.80 0.54 14.44
CA SER A 2 1.77 0.74 15.52
C SER A 2 3.01 -0.20 15.45
N ARG A 3 2.92 -1.27 14.69
CA ARG A 3 4.03 -2.23 14.50
C ARG A 3 5.03 -1.81 13.40
N GLN A 4 4.67 -0.82 12.58
CA GLN A 4 5.52 -0.29 11.50
C GLN A 4 6.06 1.09 11.85
N THR A 5 6.12 1.43 13.14
CA THR A 5 6.69 2.70 13.59
C THR A 5 8.21 2.70 13.45
N LEU A 6 8.76 3.89 13.24
CA LEU A 6 10.18 4.09 13.00
C LEU A 6 11.12 3.36 14.00
N PRO A 7 10.85 3.33 15.33
CA PRO A 7 11.73 2.62 16.25
C PRO A 7 11.85 1.13 15.95
N ARG A 8 10.74 0.46 15.64
CA ARG A 8 10.76 -0.97 15.30
C ARG A 8 11.48 -1.23 13.98
N VAL A 9 11.16 -0.46 12.95
CA VAL A 9 11.85 -0.57 11.65
C VAL A 9 13.35 -0.31 11.80
N ALA A 10 13.75 0.69 12.57
CA ALA A 10 15.17 0.98 12.83
C ALA A 10 15.87 -0.17 13.56
N ILE A 11 15.24 -0.77 14.57
CA ILE A 11 15.77 -1.93 15.28
C ILE A 11 15.91 -3.14 14.35
N GLU A 12 14.86 -3.45 13.60
CA GLU A 12 14.87 -4.58 12.66
C GLU A 12 15.93 -4.38 11.56
N ARG A 13 16.02 -3.19 10.98
CA ARG A 13 17.04 -2.88 9.96
C ARG A 13 18.45 -2.97 10.51
N ASN A 14 18.71 -2.46 11.71
CA ASN A 14 20.04 -2.55 12.33
C ASN A 14 20.41 -4.00 12.68
N ALA A 15 19.46 -4.77 13.19
CA ALA A 15 19.68 -6.19 13.49
C ALA A 15 19.96 -7.03 12.23
N LEU A 16 19.39 -6.62 11.09
CA LEU A 16 19.48 -7.35 9.81
C LEU A 16 20.49 -6.73 8.83
N ALA A 17 21.06 -5.56 9.13
CA ALA A 17 21.95 -4.82 8.22
C ALA A 17 23.16 -5.63 7.72
N GLY A 18 23.65 -6.56 8.54
CA GLY A 18 24.75 -7.46 8.17
C GLY A 18 24.34 -8.65 7.29
N LEU A 19 23.05 -8.85 7.05
CA LEU A 19 22.50 -10.01 6.34
C LEU A 19 22.04 -9.69 4.92
N GLY A 20 22.14 -8.43 4.48
CA GLY A 20 21.79 -8.03 3.09
C GLY A 20 20.30 -8.09 2.77
N PHE A 21 19.42 -7.78 3.72
CA PHE A 21 17.98 -7.73 3.49
C PHE A 21 17.53 -6.40 2.91
N ASP A 22 16.64 -6.47 1.93
CA ASP A 22 15.88 -5.32 1.43
C ASP A 22 14.57 -5.17 2.19
N TYR A 23 14.18 -3.92 2.43
CA TYR A 23 12.93 -3.60 3.10
C TYR A 23 11.86 -3.21 2.08
N VAL A 24 10.75 -3.95 2.08
CA VAL A 24 9.62 -3.73 1.17
C VAL A 24 8.46 -3.13 1.96
N GLY A 25 8.01 -1.93 1.57
CA GLY A 25 6.76 -1.36 2.04
C GLY A 25 5.59 -1.90 1.22
N VAL A 26 4.64 -2.57 1.86
CA VAL A 26 3.46 -3.12 1.18
C VAL A 26 2.24 -2.26 1.44
N TYR A 27 1.61 -1.80 0.37
CA TYR A 27 0.45 -0.90 0.38
C TYR A 27 -0.70 -1.50 -0.44
N ARG A 28 -1.90 -1.04 -0.17
CA ARG A 28 -3.08 -1.35 -0.97
C ARG A 28 -3.57 -0.10 -1.68
N THR A 29 -4.10 -0.27 -2.89
CA THR A 29 -4.78 0.81 -3.63
C THR A 29 -5.98 1.35 -2.85
N PHE A 30 -6.74 0.47 -2.21
CA PHE A 30 -7.80 0.81 -1.26
C PHE A 30 -7.48 0.19 0.10
N PRO A 31 -7.07 0.98 1.11
CA PRO A 31 -6.80 0.50 2.45
C PRO A 31 -8.03 -0.13 3.09
N ILE A 32 -7.82 -1.16 3.89
CA ILE A 32 -8.89 -1.87 4.59
C ILE A 32 -8.65 -1.91 6.10
N ARG A 33 -9.73 -2.05 6.85
CA ARG A 33 -9.71 -2.36 8.28
C ARG A 33 -10.64 -3.49 8.63
N THR A 34 -10.43 -4.07 9.79
CA THR A 34 -11.36 -5.06 10.37
C THR A 34 -12.72 -4.40 10.61
N GLY A 35 -13.80 -5.09 10.29
CA GLY A 35 -15.16 -4.64 10.57
C GLY A 35 -15.42 -4.43 12.06
N GLY A 36 -16.36 -3.54 12.39
CA GLY A 36 -16.71 -3.16 13.75
C GLY A 36 -15.97 -1.90 14.22
N PRO A 37 -15.82 -1.65 15.54
CA PRO A 37 -15.35 -0.39 16.11
C PRO A 37 -13.81 -0.25 16.03
N SER A 38 -13.22 -0.50 14.88
CA SER A 38 -11.76 -0.40 14.68
C SER A 38 -11.23 1.03 14.59
N GLY A 39 -12.08 2.02 14.84
CA GLY A 39 -11.73 3.44 14.80
C GLY A 39 -11.62 4.02 13.37
N PRO A 40 -11.52 5.35 13.23
CA PRO A 40 -11.33 6.00 11.95
C PRO A 40 -9.91 5.78 11.43
N THR A 41 -9.75 5.90 10.11
CA THR A 41 -8.47 6.25 9.46
C THR A 41 -8.47 7.74 9.18
N GLY A 42 -7.39 8.31 8.67
CA GLY A 42 -7.41 9.67 8.12
C GLY A 42 -8.14 9.78 6.78
N ALA A 43 -8.50 8.65 6.18
CA ALA A 43 -9.11 8.57 4.87
C ALA A 43 -10.64 8.40 4.93
N GLU A 44 -11.33 8.80 3.86
CA GLU A 44 -12.77 8.60 3.67
C GLU A 44 -13.11 7.12 3.62
N GLU A 45 -14.07 6.69 4.42
CA GLU A 45 -14.63 5.34 4.34
C GLU A 45 -15.64 5.28 3.19
N ILE A 46 -15.51 4.25 2.36
CA ILE A 46 -16.35 3.98 1.20
C ILE A 46 -16.90 2.56 1.26
N THR A 47 -17.73 2.19 0.31
CA THR A 47 -18.26 0.83 0.19
C THR A 47 -17.54 0.04 -0.92
N PHE A 48 -17.60 -1.29 -0.83
CA PHE A 48 -17.10 -2.15 -1.91
C PHE A 48 -17.89 -1.99 -3.19
N ASP A 49 -19.19 -1.68 -3.09
CA ASP A 49 -20.06 -1.41 -4.24
C ASP A 49 -19.61 -0.17 -5.01
N GLU A 50 -19.16 0.91 -4.32
CA GLU A 50 -18.66 2.12 -4.97
C GLU A 50 -17.41 1.88 -5.83
N ILE A 51 -16.60 0.91 -5.48
CA ILE A 51 -15.44 0.50 -6.28
C ILE A 51 -15.72 -0.67 -7.20
N GLY A 52 -16.94 -1.23 -7.16
CA GLY A 52 -17.40 -2.27 -8.05
C GLY A 52 -16.73 -3.62 -7.84
N VAL A 53 -16.44 -3.98 -6.57
CA VAL A 53 -15.82 -5.26 -6.21
C VAL A 53 -16.61 -5.96 -5.09
N GLU A 54 -16.48 -7.27 -5.00
CA GLU A 54 -17.10 -8.05 -3.94
C GLU A 54 -16.53 -7.70 -2.56
N PRO A 55 -17.39 -7.64 -1.51
CA PRO A 55 -16.96 -7.36 -0.16
C PRO A 55 -15.94 -8.37 0.36
N GLU A 56 -14.86 -7.89 0.96
CA GLU A 56 -13.88 -8.73 1.62
C GLU A 56 -14.35 -9.16 3.01
N ILE A 57 -14.30 -10.44 3.26
CA ILE A 57 -14.63 -11.03 4.57
C ILE A 57 -13.35 -11.37 5.32
N ALA A 58 -13.26 -10.94 6.56
CA ALA A 58 -12.14 -11.29 7.43
C ALA A 58 -12.14 -12.77 7.76
N SER A 59 -11.02 -13.46 7.53
CA SER A 59 -10.92 -14.92 7.68
C SER A 59 -11.21 -15.42 9.10
N VAL A 60 -10.83 -14.65 10.11
CA VAL A 60 -11.01 -15.02 11.53
C VAL A 60 -12.36 -14.55 12.07
N THR A 61 -12.66 -13.27 11.96
CA THR A 61 -13.87 -12.69 12.56
C THR A 61 -15.14 -12.89 11.74
N LYS A 62 -15.01 -13.35 10.49
CA LYS A 62 -16.11 -13.51 9.51
C LYS A 62 -16.94 -12.23 9.27
N ARG A 63 -16.41 -11.08 9.67
CA ARG A 63 -17.04 -9.77 9.44
C ARG A 63 -16.58 -9.18 8.12
N THR A 64 -17.46 -8.45 7.45
CA THR A 64 -17.09 -7.64 6.29
C THR A 64 -16.05 -6.61 6.73
N ARG A 65 -14.99 -6.48 5.94
CA ARG A 65 -13.96 -5.46 6.15
C ARG A 65 -14.50 -4.09 5.78
N ARG A 66 -13.95 -3.08 6.40
CA ARG A 66 -14.17 -1.67 6.03
C ARG A 66 -13.13 -1.30 4.99
N VAL A 67 -13.53 -0.54 3.98
CA VAL A 67 -12.67 -0.10 2.89
C VAL A 67 -12.63 1.43 2.85
N PHE A 68 -11.49 1.98 2.47
CA PHE A 68 -11.23 3.42 2.50
C PHE A 68 -10.59 3.87 1.18
N ARG A 69 -10.79 5.14 0.82
CA ARG A 69 -10.02 5.76 -0.26
C ARG A 69 -8.55 5.78 0.08
N PHE A 70 -7.70 5.83 -0.94
CA PHE A 70 -6.28 6.04 -0.75
C PHE A 70 -6.05 7.40 -0.05
N SER A 71 -5.15 7.42 0.93
CA SER A 71 -4.75 8.64 1.62
C SER A 71 -3.31 8.95 1.30
N SER A 72 -3.09 10.00 0.52
CA SER A 72 -1.74 10.47 0.19
C SER A 72 -0.96 10.90 1.43
N ASP A 73 -1.63 11.48 2.43
CA ASP A 73 -0.99 11.90 3.68
C ASP A 73 -0.51 10.71 4.50
N ASP A 74 -1.37 9.68 4.67
CA ASP A 74 -0.99 8.45 5.37
C ASP A 74 0.13 7.71 4.63
N PHE A 75 0.09 7.72 3.30
CA PHE A 75 1.14 7.12 2.48
C PHE A 75 2.47 7.86 2.63
N ARG A 76 2.47 9.22 2.52
CA ARG A 76 3.65 10.06 2.75
C ARG A 76 4.23 9.85 4.15
N LEU A 77 3.37 9.84 5.18
CA LEU A 77 3.79 9.60 6.55
C LEU A 77 4.44 8.22 6.68
N SER A 78 3.83 7.19 6.10
CA SER A 78 4.37 5.83 6.12
C SER A 78 5.75 5.74 5.47
N ILE A 79 5.91 6.31 4.25
CA ILE A 79 7.18 6.35 3.53
C ILE A 79 8.26 7.08 4.35
N ASN A 80 7.92 8.25 4.90
CA ASN A 80 8.87 9.04 5.69
C ASN A 80 9.33 8.31 6.95
N LEU A 81 8.43 7.56 7.59
CA LEU A 81 8.75 6.80 8.81
C LEU A 81 9.51 5.50 8.53
N THR A 82 9.22 4.83 7.42
CA THR A 82 9.75 3.48 7.16
C THR A 82 10.88 3.46 6.14
N ARG A 83 10.94 4.44 5.24
CA ARG A 83 11.96 4.59 4.17
C ARG A 83 12.28 3.26 3.48
N PRO A 84 11.28 2.61 2.86
CA PRO A 84 11.49 1.33 2.21
C PRO A 84 12.38 1.48 0.97
N GLN A 85 13.20 0.47 0.66
CA GLN A 85 13.94 0.39 -0.62
C GLN A 85 13.00 0.02 -1.76
N TYR A 86 12.05 -0.86 -1.47
CA TYR A 86 11.05 -1.32 -2.44
C TYR A 86 9.65 -0.96 -1.96
N ILE A 87 8.79 -0.61 -2.90
CA ILE A 87 7.36 -0.37 -2.64
C ILE A 87 6.56 -1.39 -3.44
N CYS A 88 5.64 -2.06 -2.75
CA CYS A 88 4.69 -2.98 -3.35
C CYS A 88 3.28 -2.45 -3.21
N PHE A 89 2.59 -2.22 -4.33
CA PHE A 89 1.15 -1.98 -4.33
C PHE A 89 0.40 -3.24 -4.72
N THR A 90 -0.65 -3.54 -3.97
CA THR A 90 -1.50 -4.72 -4.21
C THR A 90 -2.94 -4.30 -4.52
N HIS A 91 -3.72 -5.21 -5.09
CA HIS A 91 -5.12 -5.00 -5.45
C HIS A 91 -5.31 -3.93 -6.54
N LEU A 92 -4.42 -3.92 -7.55
CA LEU A 92 -4.56 -3.03 -8.70
C LEU A 92 -5.82 -3.34 -9.53
N ASP A 93 -6.30 -4.56 -9.47
CA ASP A 93 -7.57 -4.98 -10.05
C ASP A 93 -8.77 -4.18 -9.51
N TYR A 94 -8.70 -3.65 -8.27
CA TYR A 94 -9.71 -2.76 -7.72
C TYR A 94 -9.77 -1.39 -8.43
N LEU A 95 -8.66 -0.96 -9.00
CA LEU A 95 -8.57 0.22 -9.87
C LEU A 95 -8.81 -0.12 -11.35
N LYS A 96 -8.99 -1.41 -11.68
CA LYS A 96 -9.03 -1.93 -13.07
C LYS A 96 -7.74 -1.60 -13.85
N ILE A 97 -6.61 -1.55 -13.15
CA ILE A 97 -5.29 -1.31 -13.72
C ILE A 97 -4.54 -2.64 -13.81
N PRO A 98 -4.03 -3.01 -14.99
CA PRO A 98 -3.19 -4.20 -15.13
C PRO A 98 -1.87 -4.03 -14.36
N ALA A 99 -1.50 -5.02 -13.55
CA ALA A 99 -0.30 -4.95 -12.71
C ALA A 99 1.01 -5.09 -13.52
N ASP A 100 0.96 -5.61 -14.73
CA ASP A 100 2.08 -5.71 -15.67
C ASP A 100 2.37 -4.38 -16.42
N GLN A 101 1.50 -3.36 -16.27
CA GLN A 101 1.62 -2.06 -16.91
C GLN A 101 1.79 -0.95 -15.86
N PRO A 102 3.02 -0.49 -15.58
CA PRO A 102 3.25 0.48 -14.52
C PRO A 102 2.76 1.89 -14.86
N GLY A 103 2.66 2.25 -16.14
CA GLY A 103 2.27 3.60 -16.57
C GLY A 103 0.93 4.07 -16.00
N PRO A 104 -0.19 3.34 -16.25
CA PRO A 104 -1.50 3.72 -15.72
C PRO A 104 -1.54 3.79 -14.17
N PHE A 105 -0.78 2.93 -13.49
CA PHE A 105 -0.65 2.99 -12.04
C PHE A 105 0.09 4.25 -11.57
N LEU A 106 1.19 4.60 -12.23
CA LEU A 106 1.96 5.79 -11.90
C LEU A 106 1.15 7.07 -12.15
N GLU A 107 0.35 7.11 -13.21
CA GLU A 107 -0.58 8.22 -13.48
C GLU A 107 -1.63 8.35 -12.38
N TRP A 108 -2.24 7.23 -11.98
CA TRP A 108 -3.19 7.20 -10.86
C TRP A 108 -2.53 7.69 -9.58
N LEU A 109 -1.37 7.15 -9.22
CA LEU A 109 -0.66 7.52 -8.00
C LEU A 109 -0.26 9.00 -8.01
N ALA A 110 0.20 9.53 -9.15
CA ALA A 110 0.53 10.94 -9.32
C ALA A 110 -0.70 11.84 -9.09
N SER A 111 -1.88 11.43 -9.59
CA SER A 111 -3.13 12.13 -9.36
C SER A 111 -3.50 12.15 -7.88
N GLU A 112 -3.44 11.01 -7.19
CA GLU A 112 -3.70 10.90 -5.75
C GLU A 112 -2.73 11.73 -4.90
N MET A 113 -1.48 11.83 -5.35
CA MET A 113 -0.42 12.58 -4.68
C MET A 113 -0.42 14.09 -5.01
N GLY A 114 -1.34 14.57 -5.85
CA GLY A 114 -1.39 15.97 -6.28
C GLY A 114 -0.18 16.39 -7.13
N GLY A 115 0.35 15.47 -7.92
CA GLY A 115 1.50 15.70 -8.80
C GLY A 115 2.86 15.76 -8.09
N GLN A 116 2.89 15.64 -6.76
CA GLN A 116 4.13 15.62 -5.99
C GLN A 116 4.52 14.18 -5.68
N MET A 117 5.53 13.68 -6.35
CA MET A 117 6.11 12.35 -6.11
C MET A 117 7.57 12.51 -5.63
N PRO A 118 7.80 12.61 -4.32
CA PRO A 118 9.10 12.98 -3.79
C PRO A 118 10.03 11.80 -3.51
N PHE A 119 9.66 10.56 -3.88
CA PHE A 119 10.42 9.39 -3.44
C PHE A 119 11.09 8.67 -4.60
N GLN A 120 12.37 8.34 -4.43
CA GLN A 120 13.05 7.35 -5.25
C GLN A 120 13.02 6.00 -4.53
N VAL A 121 12.56 4.97 -5.23
CA VAL A 121 12.61 3.58 -4.77
C VAL A 121 13.47 2.75 -5.71
N GLU A 122 14.17 1.77 -5.16
CA GLU A 122 15.00 0.86 -5.94
C GLU A 122 14.17 -0.12 -6.77
N GLY A 123 12.92 -0.36 -6.35
CA GLY A 123 11.97 -1.15 -7.12
C GLY A 123 10.52 -0.86 -6.78
N LEU A 124 9.71 -0.80 -7.83
CA LEU A 124 8.26 -0.77 -7.77
C LEU A 124 7.71 -2.16 -8.09
N LEU A 125 6.94 -2.69 -7.18
CA LEU A 125 6.29 -3.99 -7.29
C LEU A 125 4.78 -3.78 -7.37
N LEU A 126 4.12 -4.33 -8.38
CA LEU A 126 2.68 -4.21 -8.57
C LEU A 126 2.03 -5.60 -8.57
N SER A 127 0.86 -5.71 -7.98
CA SER A 127 0.14 -6.98 -7.88
C SER A 127 -1.37 -6.76 -7.89
N ASP A 128 -2.09 -7.73 -8.45
CA ASP A 128 -3.53 -7.90 -8.26
C ASP A 128 -3.84 -8.55 -6.89
N LYS A 129 -5.12 -8.80 -6.62
CA LYS A 129 -5.53 -9.49 -5.38
C LYS A 129 -5.15 -10.98 -5.36
N LEU A 130 -4.83 -11.58 -6.50
CA LEU A 130 -4.41 -12.99 -6.61
C LEU A 130 -2.94 -13.17 -6.25
N GLY A 131 -2.19 -12.06 -6.13
CA GLY A 131 -0.81 -12.07 -5.65
C GLY A 131 0.25 -12.32 -6.72
N VAL A 132 -0.10 -12.25 -8.00
CA VAL A 132 0.90 -12.23 -9.07
C VAL A 132 1.67 -10.92 -8.99
N LEU A 133 2.99 -11.02 -8.82
CA LEU A 133 3.86 -9.88 -8.56
C LEU A 133 4.68 -9.53 -9.79
N TYR A 134 4.58 -8.29 -10.23
CA TYR A 134 5.36 -7.73 -11.33
C TYR A 134 6.36 -6.71 -10.79
N ASN A 135 7.64 -6.89 -11.12
CA ASN A 135 8.71 -5.99 -10.72
C ASN A 135 9.04 -5.03 -11.89
N HIS A 136 8.83 -3.74 -11.68
CA HIS A 136 9.05 -2.70 -12.68
C HIS A 136 10.36 -1.91 -12.49
N GLY A 137 11.23 -2.40 -11.61
CA GLY A 137 12.55 -1.80 -11.37
C GLY A 137 12.48 -0.43 -10.67
N ARG A 138 13.56 0.34 -10.82
CA ARG A 138 13.70 1.66 -10.17
C ARG A 138 12.70 2.66 -10.73
N GLN A 139 12.00 3.34 -9.85
CA GLN A 139 11.02 4.37 -10.17
C GLN A 139 11.22 5.59 -9.26
N THR A 140 10.84 6.76 -9.76
CA THR A 140 10.61 7.96 -8.96
C THR A 140 9.09 8.04 -8.71
N ILE A 141 8.72 7.97 -7.45
CA ILE A 141 7.32 7.96 -7.01
C ILE A 141 7.03 9.20 -6.19
#